data_675eb7162180a0ce4821442688e49b4d
#
_entry.id   675eb7162180a0ce4821442688e49b4d
#
_cell.length_a   1.000
_cell.length_b   1.000
_cell.length_c   1.000
_cell.angle_alpha   90.00
_cell.angle_beta   90.00
_cell.angle_gamma   90.00
#
_symmetry.space_group_name_H-M   'P 1'
#
loop_
_entity.id
_entity.type
_entity.pdbx_description
1 polymer ?
#
loop_
_entity_poly.entity_id
_entity_poly.type
_entity_poly.pdbx_seq_one_letter_code
_entity_poly.pdbx_strand_id
1 'polypeptide(L)'
;MSNDEHPNHAPAALAGAWSRRGQVRSLAGHDVFTLDVVAREGESAAPLLVLHGFPSSSFDFATVLDALACDRRVLLVDMVGYGFSAKPDLSYTLALQADVVMAFVAAAGVTELALLSHDMGDTVGGELLARHAEGNWPVEIVQRVVTNGSIYIEMAQLTAGQQLLLSLPDELIDPALAPGRDALIASLFATFSEGTDRDAVADHVAAQVEMILHDDGNRVLARLIRYIEERRAAQDRFTGAIESHPSPLAVVWGADDPIAVHDMAVRLTTARPDAPLVTLDGVGHYPMVEAPERFAGAVLDALQ
;
A
#
# COMPACT_ATOMS: atom_id res chain seq x y z
N MET A 1 11.46 24.87 36.18
CA MET A 1 11.90 23.62 35.55
C MET A 1 10.88 23.37 34.45
N SER A 2 11.19 23.83 33.27
CA SER A 2 10.34 23.70 32.07
C SER A 2 10.56 22.31 31.52
N ASN A 3 9.49 21.50 31.46
CA ASN A 3 9.46 20.28 30.67
C ASN A 3 9.47 20.70 29.19
N ASP A 4 10.64 20.77 28.60
CA ASP A 4 10.80 20.73 27.16
C ASP A 4 10.59 19.28 26.72
N GLU A 5 9.34 18.85 26.61
CA GLU A 5 8.97 17.66 25.84
C GLU A 5 9.21 18.01 24.38
N HIS A 6 10.29 17.49 23.81
CA HIS A 6 10.60 17.63 22.41
C HIS A 6 9.47 16.99 21.56
N PRO A 7 8.86 17.72 20.61
CA PRO A 7 7.77 17.22 19.75
C PRO A 7 8.17 16.05 18.84
N ASN A 8 9.44 15.65 18.83
CA ASN A 8 9.99 14.60 17.98
C ASN A 8 9.87 13.16 18.54
N HIS A 9 9.25 12.94 19.71
CA HIS A 9 9.17 11.59 20.28
C HIS A 9 7.92 10.80 19.85
N ALA A 10 6.82 11.46 19.49
CA ALA A 10 5.57 10.81 19.14
C ALA A 10 5.67 9.96 17.84
N PRO A 11 6.22 10.45 16.71
CA PRO A 11 6.34 9.66 15.48
C PRO A 11 7.21 8.43 15.61
N ALA A 12 8.39 8.54 16.28
CA ALA A 12 9.26 7.40 16.54
C ALA A 12 8.61 6.38 17.51
N ALA A 13 7.79 6.84 18.46
CA ALA A 13 7.03 5.97 19.34
C ALA A 13 5.93 5.21 18.59
N LEU A 14 5.24 5.85 17.65
CA LEU A 14 4.25 5.21 16.77
C LEU A 14 4.91 4.15 15.87
N ALA A 15 6.00 4.49 15.19
CA ALA A 15 6.76 3.55 14.38
C ALA A 15 7.27 2.36 15.22
N GLY A 16 7.82 2.62 16.41
CA GLY A 16 8.24 1.58 17.35
C GLY A 16 7.09 0.74 17.90
N ALA A 17 5.90 1.31 18.10
CA ALA A 17 4.71 0.56 18.48
C ALA A 17 4.26 -0.37 17.35
N TRP A 18 4.31 0.10 16.10
CA TRP A 18 3.98 -0.71 14.92
C TRP A 18 4.94 -1.87 14.75
N SER A 19 6.25 -1.64 14.86
CA SER A 19 7.26 -2.70 14.75
C SER A 19 7.06 -3.84 15.75
N ARG A 20 6.53 -3.53 16.95
CA ARG A 20 6.22 -4.55 17.97
C ARG A 20 4.94 -5.35 17.71
N ARG A 21 4.07 -4.89 16.82
CA ARG A 21 2.85 -5.62 16.42
C ARG A 21 3.13 -6.73 15.41
N GLY A 22 4.23 -6.62 14.66
CA GLY A 22 4.61 -7.56 13.61
C GLY A 22 5.87 -8.34 13.95
N GLN A 23 6.36 -9.07 12.97
CA GLN A 23 7.59 -9.85 13.05
C GLN A 23 8.30 -9.89 11.70
N VAL A 24 9.61 -9.99 11.74
CA VAL A 24 10.42 -10.24 10.54
C VAL A 24 10.45 -11.74 10.26
N ARG A 25 10.14 -12.13 9.02
CA ARG A 25 10.18 -13.51 8.52
C ARG A 25 11.09 -13.60 7.31
N SER A 26 11.77 -14.72 7.13
CA SER A 26 12.48 -15.00 5.87
C SER A 26 11.49 -15.53 4.83
N LEU A 27 11.18 -14.71 3.82
CA LEU A 27 10.21 -14.99 2.77
C LEU A 27 10.85 -14.75 1.40
N ALA A 28 10.76 -15.71 0.50
CA ALA A 28 11.38 -15.64 -0.84
C ALA A 28 12.88 -15.22 -0.81
N GLY A 29 13.61 -15.60 0.26
CA GLY A 29 15.03 -15.28 0.43
C GLY A 29 15.32 -13.88 1.00
N HIS A 30 14.31 -13.16 1.47
CA HIS A 30 14.45 -11.83 2.07
C HIS A 30 13.89 -11.78 3.49
N ASP A 31 14.43 -10.89 4.33
CA ASP A 31 13.88 -10.58 5.63
C ASP A 31 12.74 -9.58 5.46
N VAL A 32 11.52 -10.02 5.74
CA VAL A 32 10.28 -9.30 5.45
C VAL A 32 9.49 -9.09 6.72
N PHE A 33 9.12 -7.85 7.00
CA PHE A 33 8.24 -7.52 8.11
C PHE A 33 6.79 -7.82 7.75
N THR A 34 6.12 -8.52 8.65
CA THR A 34 4.73 -8.96 8.45
C THR A 34 3.91 -8.79 9.72
N LEU A 35 2.64 -8.49 9.55
CA LEU A 35 1.63 -8.58 10.61
C LEU A 35 0.61 -9.66 10.24
N ASP A 36 0.24 -10.43 11.24
CA ASP A 36 -0.74 -11.50 11.15
C ASP A 36 -1.69 -11.32 12.35
N VAL A 37 -2.78 -10.60 12.10
CA VAL A 37 -3.69 -10.11 13.14
C VAL A 37 -4.93 -10.98 13.16
N VAL A 38 -5.16 -11.68 14.27
CA VAL A 38 -6.35 -12.50 14.45
C VAL A 38 -7.61 -11.63 14.62
N ALA A 39 -8.75 -12.17 14.23
CA ALA A 39 -10.04 -11.50 14.41
C ALA A 39 -10.31 -11.20 15.91
N ARG A 40 -10.85 -10.01 16.19
CA ARG A 40 -11.13 -9.56 17.55
C ARG A 40 -12.41 -10.18 18.14
N GLU A 41 -13.42 -10.41 17.30
CA GLU A 41 -14.74 -10.93 17.69
C GLU A 41 -14.99 -12.36 17.16
N GLY A 42 -13.93 -13.02 16.71
CA GLY A 42 -13.99 -14.35 16.09
C GLY A 42 -14.02 -14.29 14.56
N GLU A 43 -13.50 -15.33 13.93
CA GLU A 43 -13.39 -15.41 12.46
C GLU A 43 -14.73 -15.84 11.88
N SER A 44 -15.44 -14.92 11.21
CA SER A 44 -16.70 -15.17 10.51
C SER A 44 -16.58 -14.91 9.00
N ALA A 45 -15.45 -14.35 8.54
CA ALA A 45 -15.19 -14.02 7.16
C ALA A 45 -13.78 -14.46 6.73
N ALA A 46 -13.56 -14.56 5.41
CA ALA A 46 -12.26 -14.90 4.86
C ALA A 46 -11.17 -13.94 5.31
N PRO A 47 -9.91 -14.40 5.52
CA PRO A 47 -8.78 -13.55 5.83
C PRO A 47 -8.61 -12.42 4.82
N LEU A 48 -8.21 -11.25 5.28
CA LEU A 48 -7.95 -10.07 4.44
C LEU A 48 -6.44 -9.90 4.26
N LEU A 49 -5.96 -10.01 3.02
CA LEU A 49 -4.62 -9.59 2.64
C LEU A 49 -4.64 -8.12 2.26
N VAL A 50 -3.75 -7.33 2.86
CA VAL A 50 -3.64 -5.88 2.62
C VAL A 50 -2.29 -5.56 2.00
N LEU A 51 -2.29 -4.89 0.85
CA LEU A 51 -1.11 -4.47 0.10
C LEU A 51 -1.00 -2.94 0.09
N HIS A 52 0.12 -2.43 0.60
CA HIS A 52 0.42 -1.00 0.65
C HIS A 52 1.01 -0.47 -0.66
N GLY A 53 1.19 0.84 -0.73
CA GLY A 53 1.74 1.57 -1.87
C GLY A 53 3.15 2.13 -1.67
N PHE A 54 3.59 2.90 -2.67
CA PHE A 54 4.85 3.64 -2.67
C PHE A 54 4.64 5.07 -2.09
N PRO A 55 5.55 5.60 -1.29
CA PRO A 55 6.81 5.01 -0.79
C PRO A 55 6.69 4.46 0.64
N SER A 56 5.48 4.27 1.15
CA SER A 56 5.16 3.99 2.55
C SER A 56 5.29 2.51 2.93
N SER A 57 4.39 2.01 3.76
CA SER A 57 4.44 0.64 4.29
C SER A 57 3.04 0.18 4.74
N SER A 58 2.95 -1.01 5.30
CA SER A 58 1.73 -1.51 5.93
C SER A 58 1.17 -0.59 7.03
N PHE A 59 1.98 0.33 7.56
CA PHE A 59 1.55 1.32 8.55
C PHE A 59 0.48 2.28 8.04
N ASP A 60 0.34 2.46 6.73
CA ASP A 60 -0.75 3.26 6.14
C ASP A 60 -2.12 2.85 6.69
N PHE A 61 -2.28 1.54 6.94
CA PHE A 61 -3.51 0.96 7.43
C PHE A 61 -3.64 0.91 8.97
N ALA A 62 -2.68 1.50 9.71
CA ALA A 62 -2.67 1.45 11.18
C ALA A 62 -3.93 2.05 11.80
N THR A 63 -4.47 3.10 11.19
CA THR A 63 -5.68 3.81 11.65
C THR A 63 -6.96 3.00 11.49
N VAL A 64 -6.99 2.05 10.56
CA VAL A 64 -8.18 1.26 10.20
C VAL A 64 -8.03 -0.23 10.56
N LEU A 65 -6.84 -0.67 10.98
CA LEU A 65 -6.54 -2.07 11.23
C LEU A 65 -7.50 -2.74 12.23
N ASP A 66 -7.82 -2.04 13.31
CA ASP A 66 -8.69 -2.59 14.36
C ASP A 66 -10.14 -2.78 13.86
N ALA A 67 -10.60 -1.94 12.94
CA ALA A 67 -11.90 -2.10 12.29
C ALA A 67 -11.86 -3.25 11.28
N LEU A 68 -10.81 -3.31 10.44
CA LEU A 68 -10.65 -4.38 9.45
C LEU A 68 -10.49 -5.77 10.10
N ALA A 69 -9.88 -5.83 11.29
CA ALA A 69 -9.68 -7.07 12.04
C ALA A 69 -10.83 -7.39 13.01
N CYS A 70 -12.00 -6.80 12.86
CA CYS A 70 -13.13 -7.05 13.75
C CYS A 70 -13.59 -8.52 13.68
N ASP A 71 -13.91 -8.99 12.48
CA ASP A 71 -14.53 -10.29 12.22
C ASP A 71 -13.68 -11.24 11.36
N ARG A 72 -12.48 -10.82 10.99
CA ARG A 72 -11.57 -11.57 10.10
C ARG A 72 -10.11 -11.41 10.46
N ARG A 73 -9.32 -12.40 10.13
CA ARG A 73 -7.87 -12.34 10.19
C ARG A 73 -7.35 -11.36 9.15
N VAL A 74 -6.39 -10.50 9.51
CA VAL A 74 -5.80 -9.51 8.60
C VAL A 74 -4.31 -9.76 8.46
N LEU A 75 -3.85 -9.92 7.22
CA LEU A 75 -2.47 -10.11 6.85
C LEU A 75 -1.93 -8.84 6.20
N LEU A 76 -0.88 -8.25 6.78
CA LEU A 76 -0.19 -7.10 6.20
C LEU A 76 1.30 -7.44 6.04
N VAL A 77 1.90 -6.90 5.01
CA VAL A 77 3.32 -7.11 4.70
C VAL A 77 3.95 -5.77 4.30
N ASP A 78 5.12 -5.48 4.84
CA ASP A 78 5.98 -4.46 4.25
C ASP A 78 6.73 -5.13 3.09
N MET A 79 6.48 -4.71 1.86
CA MET A 79 7.17 -5.26 0.70
C MET A 79 8.68 -5.03 0.80
N VAL A 80 9.48 -5.85 0.12
CA VAL A 80 10.94 -5.71 0.15
C VAL A 80 11.34 -4.32 -0.33
N GLY A 81 12.21 -3.64 0.44
CA GLY A 81 12.59 -2.25 0.20
C GLY A 81 11.77 -1.22 0.99
N TYR A 82 10.68 -1.62 1.63
CA TYR A 82 9.74 -0.74 2.33
C TYR A 82 9.71 -1.00 3.84
N GLY A 83 9.24 0.00 4.59
CA GLY A 83 8.94 -0.13 6.01
C GLY A 83 10.06 -0.74 6.84
N PHE A 84 9.74 -1.77 7.59
CA PHE A 84 10.69 -2.55 8.40
C PHE A 84 11.24 -3.79 7.67
N SER A 85 10.90 -4.01 6.41
CA SER A 85 11.53 -5.05 5.58
C SER A 85 12.93 -4.66 5.13
N ALA A 86 13.75 -5.68 4.81
CA ALA A 86 15.11 -5.49 4.31
C ALA A 86 15.13 -4.63 3.04
N LYS A 87 16.22 -3.86 2.88
CA LYS A 87 16.45 -2.93 1.77
C LYS A 87 17.72 -3.29 1.00
N PRO A 88 17.81 -4.53 0.44
CA PRO A 88 18.99 -4.97 -0.29
C PRO A 88 19.21 -4.15 -1.58
N ASP A 89 20.46 -4.05 -2.01
CA ASP A 89 20.83 -3.40 -3.27
C ASP A 89 20.49 -4.32 -4.46
N LEU A 90 19.25 -4.25 -4.94
CA LEU A 90 18.73 -5.04 -6.05
C LEU A 90 17.63 -4.28 -6.81
N SER A 91 17.18 -4.82 -7.95
CA SER A 91 16.00 -4.31 -8.67
C SER A 91 14.73 -4.83 -7.99
N TYR A 92 13.86 -3.91 -7.54
CA TYR A 92 12.60 -4.21 -6.87
C TYR A 92 11.49 -4.39 -7.90
N THR A 93 11.38 -5.58 -8.48
CA THR A 93 10.36 -5.88 -9.48
C THR A 93 8.99 -6.18 -8.84
N LEU A 94 7.90 -5.95 -9.58
CA LEU A 94 6.55 -6.34 -9.15
C LEU A 94 6.45 -7.87 -8.97
N ALA A 95 7.18 -8.63 -9.78
CA ALA A 95 7.28 -10.08 -9.65
C ALA A 95 7.91 -10.51 -8.32
N LEU A 96 9.00 -9.84 -7.89
CA LEU A 96 9.63 -10.07 -6.58
C LEU A 96 8.65 -9.80 -5.44
N GLN A 97 7.92 -8.67 -5.49
CA GLN A 97 6.94 -8.34 -4.46
C GLN A 97 5.81 -9.38 -4.39
N ALA A 98 5.33 -9.84 -5.55
CA ALA A 98 4.34 -10.92 -5.60
C ALA A 98 4.89 -12.24 -5.04
N ASP A 99 6.15 -12.62 -5.32
CA ASP A 99 6.80 -13.81 -4.74
C ASP A 99 6.81 -13.75 -3.20
N VAL A 100 7.15 -12.59 -2.64
CA VAL A 100 7.18 -12.37 -1.19
C VAL A 100 5.78 -12.48 -0.58
N VAL A 101 4.78 -11.85 -1.21
CA VAL A 101 3.37 -11.92 -0.77
C VAL A 101 2.86 -13.36 -0.81
N MET A 102 3.11 -14.09 -1.90
CA MET A 102 2.71 -15.49 -2.03
C MET A 102 3.37 -16.36 -0.96
N ALA A 103 4.67 -16.15 -0.69
CA ALA A 103 5.38 -16.87 0.37
C ALA A 103 4.80 -16.55 1.76
N PHE A 104 4.40 -15.31 2.02
CA PHE A 104 3.76 -14.93 3.28
C PHE A 104 2.39 -15.60 3.44
N VAL A 105 1.53 -15.55 2.43
CA VAL A 105 0.20 -16.19 2.46
C VAL A 105 0.33 -17.70 2.68
N ALA A 106 1.30 -18.35 2.01
CA ALA A 106 1.58 -19.78 2.19
C ALA A 106 2.06 -20.08 3.62
N ALA A 107 2.98 -19.27 4.17
CA ALA A 107 3.48 -19.41 5.54
C ALA A 107 2.38 -19.16 6.60
N ALA A 108 1.39 -18.34 6.28
CA ALA A 108 0.21 -18.10 7.12
C ALA A 108 -0.83 -19.23 7.04
N GLY A 109 -0.65 -20.20 6.12
CA GLY A 109 -1.57 -21.33 5.93
C GLY A 109 -2.92 -20.94 5.36
N VAL A 110 -3.00 -19.84 4.61
CA VAL A 110 -4.23 -19.29 4.03
C VAL A 110 -4.44 -19.88 2.63
N THR A 111 -5.63 -20.46 2.38
CA THR A 111 -6.02 -21.07 1.10
C THR A 111 -7.14 -20.32 0.39
N GLU A 112 -7.81 -19.39 1.08
CA GLU A 112 -8.76 -18.44 0.51
C GLU A 112 -8.57 -17.08 1.18
N LEU A 113 -8.77 -15.98 0.48
CA LEU A 113 -8.65 -14.63 1.03
C LEU A 113 -9.47 -13.59 0.29
N ALA A 114 -9.78 -12.49 0.99
CA ALA A 114 -10.10 -11.22 0.36
C ALA A 114 -8.83 -10.39 0.19
N LEU A 115 -8.79 -9.52 -0.84
CA LEU A 115 -7.64 -8.67 -1.17
C LEU A 115 -8.05 -7.19 -1.08
N LEU A 116 -7.36 -6.42 -0.25
CA LEU A 116 -7.40 -4.96 -0.24
C LEU A 116 -6.05 -4.44 -0.71
N SER A 117 -6.03 -3.63 -1.74
CA SER A 117 -4.80 -3.09 -2.29
C SER A 117 -4.88 -1.56 -2.51
N HIS A 118 -3.74 -0.88 -2.39
CA HIS A 118 -3.60 0.55 -2.50
C HIS A 118 -2.36 0.93 -3.32
N ASP A 119 -2.48 1.90 -4.22
CA ASP A 119 -1.41 2.49 -5.05
C ASP A 119 -0.59 1.43 -5.82
N MET A 120 0.71 1.28 -5.53
CA MET A 120 1.56 0.23 -6.10
C MET A 120 1.04 -1.17 -5.73
N GLY A 121 0.45 -1.31 -4.54
CA GLY A 121 -0.20 -2.56 -4.10
C GLY A 121 -1.27 -3.05 -5.06
N ASP A 122 -1.97 -2.16 -5.77
CA ASP A 122 -2.93 -2.56 -6.82
C ASP A 122 -2.23 -3.27 -7.98
N THR A 123 -1.02 -2.83 -8.34
CA THR A 123 -0.25 -3.48 -9.40
C THR A 123 0.35 -4.82 -8.96
N VAL A 124 0.81 -4.91 -7.71
CA VAL A 124 1.22 -6.20 -7.12
C VAL A 124 0.02 -7.15 -7.02
N GLY A 125 -1.14 -6.64 -6.61
CA GLY A 125 -2.41 -7.36 -6.65
C GLY A 125 -2.75 -7.86 -8.06
N GLY A 126 -2.57 -7.01 -9.07
CA GLY A 126 -2.73 -7.39 -10.48
C GLY A 126 -1.81 -8.54 -10.91
N GLU A 127 -0.54 -8.52 -10.47
CA GLU A 127 0.39 -9.64 -10.71
C GLU A 127 -0.07 -10.94 -10.01
N LEU A 128 -0.56 -10.85 -8.76
CA LEU A 128 -1.12 -12.00 -8.05
C LEU A 128 -2.35 -12.57 -8.77
N LEU A 129 -3.24 -11.71 -9.27
CA LEU A 129 -4.41 -12.10 -10.05
C LEU A 129 -4.03 -12.78 -11.37
N ALA A 130 -3.01 -12.25 -12.06
CA ALA A 130 -2.49 -12.86 -13.28
C ALA A 130 -1.94 -14.26 -12.99
N ARG A 131 -1.13 -14.43 -11.95
CA ARG A 131 -0.60 -15.75 -11.53
C ARG A 131 -1.69 -16.71 -11.11
N HIS A 132 -2.73 -16.24 -10.44
CA HIS A 132 -3.89 -17.06 -10.10
C HIS A 132 -4.59 -17.57 -11.37
N ALA A 133 -4.87 -16.68 -12.32
CA ALA A 133 -5.49 -17.06 -13.60
C ALA A 133 -4.63 -18.02 -14.44
N GLU A 134 -3.30 -17.95 -14.32
CA GLU A 134 -2.33 -18.87 -14.91
C GLU A 134 -2.23 -20.22 -14.18
N GLY A 135 -2.89 -20.39 -13.03
CA GLY A 135 -2.80 -21.58 -12.18
C GLY A 135 -1.51 -21.66 -11.34
N ASN A 136 -0.75 -20.57 -11.24
CA ASN A 136 0.53 -20.50 -10.52
C ASN A 136 0.38 -20.10 -9.05
N TRP A 137 -0.82 -19.72 -8.60
CA TRP A 137 -1.14 -19.38 -7.21
C TRP A 137 -2.48 -20.00 -6.80
N PRO A 138 -2.49 -21.09 -6.02
CA PRO A 138 -3.70 -21.88 -5.75
C PRO A 138 -4.53 -21.35 -4.56
N VAL A 139 -4.48 -20.04 -4.28
CA VAL A 139 -5.26 -19.40 -3.22
C VAL A 139 -6.54 -18.83 -3.81
N GLU A 140 -7.70 -19.19 -3.28
CA GLU A 140 -8.98 -18.66 -3.74
C GLU A 140 -9.10 -17.17 -3.34
N ILE A 141 -9.49 -16.32 -4.31
CA ILE A 141 -9.71 -14.90 -4.09
C ILE A 141 -11.22 -14.66 -4.08
N VAL A 142 -11.77 -14.54 -2.87
CA VAL A 142 -13.23 -14.47 -2.68
C VAL A 142 -13.80 -13.08 -2.88
N GLN A 143 -13.00 -12.02 -2.67
CA GLN A 143 -13.40 -10.62 -2.83
C GLN A 143 -12.17 -9.74 -3.02
N ARG A 144 -12.34 -8.63 -3.74
CA ARG A 144 -11.28 -7.63 -3.95
C ARG A 144 -11.79 -6.22 -3.72
N VAL A 145 -10.95 -5.41 -3.08
CA VAL A 145 -11.15 -3.96 -2.97
C VAL A 145 -9.89 -3.27 -3.49
N VAL A 146 -10.06 -2.45 -4.52
CA VAL A 146 -9.00 -1.63 -5.14
C VAL A 146 -9.20 -0.19 -4.71
N THR A 147 -8.13 0.48 -4.27
CA THR A 147 -8.20 1.87 -3.80
C THR A 147 -7.02 2.71 -4.26
N ASN A 148 -7.31 3.85 -4.86
CA ASN A 148 -6.36 4.92 -5.18
C ASN A 148 -5.05 4.44 -5.86
N GLY A 149 -5.15 3.49 -6.77
CA GLY A 149 -4.02 2.97 -7.55
C GLY A 149 -3.90 3.59 -8.93
N SER A 150 -2.69 3.97 -9.33
CA SER A 150 -2.44 4.50 -10.69
C SER A 150 -2.46 3.38 -11.73
N ILE A 151 -3.55 2.58 -11.74
CA ILE A 151 -3.69 1.36 -12.54
C ILE A 151 -3.73 1.61 -14.06
N TYR A 152 -4.10 2.81 -14.49
CA TYR A 152 -4.04 3.25 -15.89
C TYR A 152 -2.91 4.27 -16.04
N ILE A 153 -1.74 3.80 -16.46
CA ILE A 153 -0.51 4.61 -16.43
C ILE A 153 -0.57 5.87 -17.29
N GLU A 154 -1.36 5.88 -18.34
CA GLU A 154 -1.58 7.05 -19.20
C GLU A 154 -2.40 8.16 -18.52
N MET A 155 -3.13 7.83 -17.44
CA MET A 155 -3.92 8.79 -16.68
C MET A 155 -3.20 9.25 -15.41
N ALA A 156 -2.11 8.57 -15.01
CA ALA A 156 -1.39 8.85 -13.77
C ALA A 156 -0.75 10.25 -13.78
N GLN A 157 -0.93 10.99 -12.69
CA GLN A 157 -0.36 12.32 -12.49
C GLN A 157 0.86 12.21 -11.56
N LEU A 158 2.06 12.10 -12.14
CA LEU A 158 3.26 11.95 -11.33
C LEU A 158 3.63 13.28 -10.65
N THR A 159 3.89 13.22 -9.34
CA THR A 159 4.44 14.36 -8.59
C THR A 159 5.84 14.73 -9.07
N ALA A 160 6.29 15.95 -8.76
CA ALA A 160 7.66 16.39 -9.06
C ALA A 160 8.71 15.47 -8.40
N GLY A 161 8.42 14.97 -7.17
CA GLY A 161 9.29 14.01 -6.48
C GLY A 161 9.40 12.67 -7.20
N GLN A 162 8.27 12.13 -7.68
CA GLN A 162 8.27 10.88 -8.47
C GLN A 162 9.01 11.06 -9.80
N GLN A 163 8.81 12.18 -10.50
CA GLN A 163 9.53 12.51 -11.73
C GLN A 163 11.05 12.63 -11.49
N LEU A 164 11.45 13.27 -10.38
CA LEU A 164 12.86 13.37 -9.99
C LEU A 164 13.45 11.97 -9.75
N LEU A 165 12.80 11.12 -8.95
CA LEU A 165 13.27 9.76 -8.68
C LEU A 165 13.40 8.93 -9.97
N LEU A 166 12.44 9.03 -10.89
CA LEU A 166 12.49 8.35 -12.19
C LEU A 166 13.64 8.86 -13.10
N SER A 167 14.07 10.11 -12.91
CA SER A 167 15.21 10.67 -13.68
C SER A 167 16.58 10.21 -13.17
N LEU A 168 16.66 9.68 -11.95
CA LEU A 168 17.88 9.13 -11.39
C LEU A 168 18.18 7.75 -11.98
N PRO A 169 19.46 7.30 -11.97
CA PRO A 169 19.80 5.92 -12.32
C PRO A 169 19.10 4.89 -11.43
N ASP A 170 18.88 3.67 -11.94
CA ASP A 170 18.39 2.52 -11.17
C ASP A 170 19.49 1.95 -10.27
N GLU A 171 19.87 2.73 -9.26
CA GLU A 171 20.91 2.40 -8.28
C GLU A 171 20.64 3.08 -6.94
N LEU A 172 21.41 2.74 -5.92
CA LEU A 172 21.32 3.40 -4.61
C LEU A 172 21.66 4.88 -4.72
N ILE A 173 20.76 5.73 -4.22
CA ILE A 173 21.01 7.18 -4.17
C ILE A 173 22.19 7.46 -3.22
N ASP A 174 23.10 8.35 -3.64
CA ASP A 174 24.17 8.84 -2.77
C ASP A 174 23.57 9.36 -1.45
N PRO A 175 24.09 8.99 -0.27
CA PRO A 175 23.55 9.45 1.02
C PRO A 175 23.41 10.97 1.13
N ALA A 176 24.29 11.73 0.47
CA ALA A 176 24.25 13.20 0.48
C ALA A 176 23.13 13.79 -0.39
N LEU A 177 22.56 12.99 -1.31
CA LEU A 177 21.51 13.38 -2.26
C LEU A 177 20.16 12.73 -1.94
N ALA A 178 20.14 11.73 -1.08
CA ALA A 178 18.91 11.02 -0.70
C ALA A 178 17.95 11.99 0.03
N PRO A 179 16.64 11.93 -0.26
CA PRO A 179 15.67 12.84 0.34
C PRO A 179 15.65 12.65 1.86
N GLY A 180 15.79 13.77 2.58
CA GLY A 180 15.69 13.80 4.03
C GLY A 180 14.25 13.87 4.52
N ARG A 181 14.08 13.85 5.84
CA ARG A 181 12.78 13.86 6.55
C ARG A 181 11.81 14.90 6.03
N ASP A 182 12.21 16.16 6.00
CA ASP A 182 11.30 17.26 5.64
C ASP A 182 10.84 17.17 4.19
N ALA A 183 11.71 16.73 3.29
CA ALA A 183 11.36 16.52 1.89
C ALA A 183 10.37 15.35 1.72
N LEU A 184 10.53 14.27 2.49
CA LEU A 184 9.60 13.14 2.49
C LEU A 184 8.24 13.51 3.07
N ILE A 185 8.21 14.25 4.20
CA ILE A 185 6.96 14.77 4.78
C ILE A 185 6.22 15.65 3.75
N ALA A 186 6.93 16.59 3.13
CA ALA A 186 6.34 17.47 2.11
C ALA A 186 5.82 16.68 0.90
N SER A 187 6.55 15.63 0.48
CA SER A 187 6.16 14.76 -0.63
C SER A 187 4.88 13.97 -0.32
N LEU A 188 4.75 13.43 0.89
CA LEU A 188 3.53 12.73 1.31
C LEU A 188 2.34 13.69 1.38
N PHE A 189 2.50 14.84 2.05
CA PHE A 189 1.42 15.84 2.11
C PHE A 189 0.99 16.40 0.74
N ALA A 190 1.86 16.36 -0.26
CA ALA A 190 1.50 16.76 -1.62
C ALA A 190 0.53 15.80 -2.31
N THR A 191 0.30 14.64 -1.74
CA THR A 191 -0.63 13.62 -2.25
C THR A 191 -1.97 13.59 -1.54
N PHE A 192 -2.09 14.33 -0.43
CA PHE A 192 -3.33 14.44 0.33
C PHE A 192 -4.27 15.47 -0.30
N SER A 193 -5.55 15.36 -0.02
CA SER A 193 -6.53 16.39 -0.39
C SER A 193 -6.18 17.75 0.25
N GLU A 194 -6.47 18.84 -0.44
CA GLU A 194 -6.30 20.19 0.11
C GLU A 194 -7.14 20.44 1.39
N GLY A 195 -8.25 19.69 1.51
CA GLY A 195 -9.16 19.76 2.67
C GLY A 195 -8.70 18.98 3.89
N THR A 196 -7.64 18.16 3.78
CA THR A 196 -7.16 17.34 4.89
C THR A 196 -6.60 18.22 6.03
N ASP A 197 -7.08 17.95 7.25
CA ASP A 197 -6.50 18.54 8.46
C ASP A 197 -5.09 17.98 8.70
N ARG A 198 -4.09 18.73 8.23
CA ARG A 198 -2.69 18.30 8.29
C ARG A 198 -2.17 18.15 9.71
N ASP A 199 -2.68 18.93 10.64
CA ASP A 199 -2.26 18.83 12.05
C ASP A 199 -2.78 17.54 12.67
N ALA A 200 -3.99 17.12 12.33
CA ALA A 200 -4.58 15.87 12.83
C ALA A 200 -3.82 14.61 12.34
N VAL A 201 -3.19 14.66 11.15
CA VAL A 201 -2.47 13.51 10.56
C VAL A 201 -0.94 13.65 10.63
N ALA A 202 -0.43 14.75 11.20
CA ALA A 202 1.01 15.07 11.19
C ALA A 202 1.88 13.98 11.83
N ASP A 203 1.49 13.47 12.99
CA ASP A 203 2.24 12.42 13.69
C ASP A 203 2.24 11.10 12.90
N HIS A 204 1.13 10.78 12.23
CA HIS A 204 1.03 9.61 11.36
C HIS A 204 1.97 9.72 10.16
N VAL A 205 1.94 10.85 9.44
CA VAL A 205 2.83 11.12 8.29
C VAL A 205 4.30 11.11 8.72
N ALA A 206 4.62 11.72 9.86
CA ALA A 206 5.97 11.70 10.37
C ALA A 206 6.43 10.27 10.76
N ALA A 207 5.54 9.43 11.30
CA ALA A 207 5.85 8.02 11.57
C ALA A 207 6.03 7.19 10.28
N GLN A 208 5.26 7.46 9.22
CA GLN A 208 5.51 6.87 7.89
C GLN A 208 6.94 7.21 7.42
N VAL A 209 7.35 8.47 7.58
CA VAL A 209 8.70 8.92 7.19
C VAL A 209 9.80 8.25 8.03
N GLU A 210 9.59 8.00 9.34
CA GLU A 210 10.52 7.19 10.14
C GLU A 210 10.76 5.81 9.52
N MET A 211 9.71 5.17 9.03
CA MET A 211 9.82 3.85 8.41
C MET A 211 10.43 3.90 7.01
N ILE A 212 10.18 4.95 6.24
CA ILE A 212 10.88 5.18 4.96
C ILE A 212 12.39 5.36 5.19
N LEU A 213 12.78 6.05 6.27
CA LEU A 213 14.18 6.30 6.61
C LEU A 213 14.86 5.10 7.31
N HIS A 214 14.09 4.14 7.80
CA HIS A 214 14.64 2.96 8.48
C HIS A 214 15.60 2.21 7.55
N ASP A 215 16.76 1.82 8.08
CA ASP A 215 17.83 1.12 7.34
C ASP A 215 18.21 1.81 6.01
N ASP A 216 18.35 3.15 6.04
CA ASP A 216 18.68 3.97 4.86
C ASP A 216 17.70 3.80 3.68
N GLY A 217 16.43 3.52 3.94
CA GLY A 217 15.43 3.24 2.91
C GLY A 217 15.15 4.39 1.93
N ASN A 218 15.49 5.63 2.30
CA ASN A 218 15.44 6.76 1.37
C ASN A 218 16.43 6.62 0.19
N ARG A 219 17.46 5.78 0.32
CA ARG A 219 18.45 5.53 -0.73
C ARG A 219 17.97 4.56 -1.81
N VAL A 220 17.02 3.68 -1.48
CA VAL A 220 16.47 2.72 -2.46
C VAL A 220 15.29 3.30 -3.26
N LEU A 221 14.84 4.52 -2.98
CA LEU A 221 13.65 5.12 -3.60
C LEU A 221 13.74 5.22 -5.13
N ALA A 222 14.93 5.49 -5.71
CA ALA A 222 15.13 5.52 -7.15
C ALA A 222 14.98 4.13 -7.80
N ARG A 223 15.24 3.06 -7.05
CA ARG A 223 15.00 1.67 -7.49
C ARG A 223 13.54 1.29 -7.30
N LEU A 224 12.95 1.63 -6.14
CA LEU A 224 11.56 1.32 -5.82
C LEU A 224 10.57 1.92 -6.80
N ILE A 225 10.80 3.18 -7.25
CA ILE A 225 9.91 3.89 -8.17
C ILE A 225 9.82 3.24 -9.55
N ARG A 226 10.75 2.31 -9.92
CA ARG A 226 10.77 1.64 -11.23
C ARG A 226 9.53 0.79 -11.51
N TYR A 227 8.73 0.47 -10.49
CA TYR A 227 7.44 -0.18 -10.71
C TYR A 227 6.55 0.59 -11.72
N ILE A 228 6.71 1.92 -11.83
CA ILE A 228 5.98 2.74 -12.80
C ILE A 228 6.40 2.38 -14.23
N GLU A 229 7.71 2.16 -14.46
CA GLU A 229 8.23 1.75 -15.77
C GLU A 229 7.80 0.32 -16.11
N GLU A 230 7.86 -0.57 -15.12
CA GLU A 230 7.42 -1.96 -15.26
C GLU A 230 5.90 -2.02 -15.55
N ARG A 231 5.09 -1.24 -14.82
CA ARG A 231 3.64 -1.10 -15.08
C ARG A 231 3.39 -0.62 -16.51
N ARG A 232 4.13 0.39 -16.98
CA ARG A 232 3.98 0.90 -18.34
C ARG A 232 4.32 -0.15 -19.40
N ALA A 233 5.35 -0.95 -19.14
CA ALA A 233 5.79 -1.99 -20.07
C ALA A 233 4.83 -3.19 -20.14
N ALA A 234 4.09 -3.47 -19.06
CA ALA A 234 3.25 -4.66 -18.93
C ALA A 234 1.86 -4.35 -18.37
N GLN A 235 1.27 -3.19 -18.68
CA GLN A 235 -0.04 -2.77 -18.17
C GLN A 235 -1.13 -3.81 -18.42
N ASP A 236 -1.17 -4.41 -19.62
CA ASP A 236 -2.15 -5.43 -19.98
C ASP A 236 -2.10 -6.64 -19.03
N ARG A 237 -0.91 -6.98 -18.49
CA ARG A 237 -0.76 -8.05 -17.52
C ARG A 237 -1.38 -7.66 -16.18
N PHE A 238 -1.04 -6.49 -15.65
CA PHE A 238 -1.45 -6.08 -14.32
C PHE A 238 -2.87 -5.53 -14.29
N THR A 239 -3.14 -4.49 -15.06
CA THR A 239 -4.45 -3.86 -15.17
C THR A 239 -5.45 -4.79 -15.84
N GLY A 240 -5.04 -5.50 -16.89
CA GLY A 240 -5.89 -6.49 -17.55
C GLY A 240 -6.31 -7.62 -16.61
N ALA A 241 -5.45 -8.05 -15.67
CA ALA A 241 -5.84 -9.01 -14.63
C ALA A 241 -6.84 -8.40 -13.63
N ILE A 242 -6.66 -7.14 -13.23
CA ILE A 242 -7.61 -6.44 -12.35
C ILE A 242 -9.00 -6.37 -13.02
N GLU A 243 -9.05 -6.05 -14.31
CA GLU A 243 -10.29 -5.93 -15.08
C GLU A 243 -10.95 -7.29 -15.34
N SER A 244 -10.18 -8.33 -15.67
CA SER A 244 -10.72 -9.59 -16.21
C SER A 244 -10.88 -10.71 -15.19
N HIS A 245 -10.23 -10.63 -14.02
CA HIS A 245 -10.30 -11.69 -13.02
C HIS A 245 -11.74 -11.89 -12.53
N PRO A 246 -12.23 -13.17 -12.43
CA PRO A 246 -13.65 -13.45 -12.17
C PRO A 246 -14.09 -13.14 -10.73
N SER A 247 -13.18 -13.04 -9.76
CA SER A 247 -13.57 -12.74 -8.38
C SER A 247 -14.30 -11.40 -8.28
N PRO A 248 -15.26 -11.27 -7.35
CA PRO A 248 -15.94 -10.02 -7.10
C PRO A 248 -14.96 -8.86 -6.83
N LEU A 249 -15.29 -7.68 -7.34
CA LEU A 249 -14.48 -6.46 -7.21
C LEU A 249 -15.35 -5.34 -6.66
N ALA A 250 -14.81 -4.57 -5.72
CA ALA A 250 -15.33 -3.26 -5.36
C ALA A 250 -14.20 -2.20 -5.49
N VAL A 251 -14.59 -0.97 -5.73
CA VAL A 251 -13.68 0.17 -5.88
C VAL A 251 -14.03 1.20 -4.82
N VAL A 252 -13.08 1.53 -3.94
CA VAL A 252 -13.21 2.58 -2.93
C VAL A 252 -12.17 3.64 -3.24
N TRP A 253 -12.59 4.91 -3.49
CA TRP A 253 -11.67 5.88 -4.07
C TRP A 253 -11.82 7.26 -3.48
N GLY A 254 -10.70 7.86 -3.03
CA GLY A 254 -10.63 9.28 -2.69
C GLY A 254 -10.77 10.14 -3.94
N ALA A 255 -11.76 11.01 -3.98
CA ALA A 255 -12.13 11.79 -5.17
C ALA A 255 -11.09 12.85 -5.54
N ASP A 256 -10.37 13.36 -4.53
CA ASP A 256 -9.42 14.46 -4.67
C ASP A 256 -7.96 13.97 -4.82
N ASP A 257 -7.77 12.69 -5.18
CA ASP A 257 -6.44 12.12 -5.40
C ASP A 257 -5.71 12.84 -6.55
N PRO A 258 -4.58 13.51 -6.28
CA PRO A 258 -3.84 14.23 -7.30
C PRO A 258 -2.98 13.32 -8.20
N ILE A 259 -2.82 12.03 -7.86
CA ILE A 259 -1.98 11.05 -8.58
C ILE A 259 -2.84 10.07 -9.35
N ALA A 260 -3.62 9.29 -8.61
CA ALA A 260 -4.56 8.31 -9.14
C ALA A 260 -5.93 8.97 -9.26
N VAL A 261 -6.09 9.79 -10.30
CA VAL A 261 -7.29 10.61 -10.50
C VAL A 261 -8.56 9.77 -10.51
N HIS A 262 -9.65 10.32 -9.97
CA HIS A 262 -10.94 9.63 -9.82
C HIS A 262 -11.47 9.00 -11.13
N ASP A 263 -11.14 9.59 -12.28
CA ASP A 263 -11.50 9.04 -13.58
C ASP A 263 -10.93 7.63 -13.82
N MET A 264 -9.88 7.22 -13.11
CA MET A 264 -9.38 5.83 -13.15
C MET A 264 -10.38 4.87 -12.52
N ALA A 265 -10.99 5.24 -11.38
CA ALA A 265 -12.04 4.46 -10.74
C ALA A 265 -13.28 4.33 -11.64
N VAL A 266 -13.69 5.43 -12.28
CA VAL A 266 -14.79 5.44 -13.25
C VAL A 266 -14.49 4.53 -14.45
N ARG A 267 -13.26 4.58 -14.97
CA ARG A 267 -12.83 3.71 -16.07
C ARG A 267 -12.83 2.23 -15.66
N LEU A 268 -12.32 1.89 -14.46
CA LEU A 268 -12.31 0.53 -13.96
C LEU A 268 -13.74 -0.02 -13.79
N THR A 269 -14.66 0.76 -13.23
CA THR A 269 -16.06 0.33 -13.09
C THR A 269 -16.82 0.34 -14.42
N THR A 270 -16.33 1.07 -15.43
CA THR A 270 -16.83 0.93 -16.80
C THR A 270 -16.40 -0.40 -17.43
N ALA A 271 -15.15 -0.83 -17.19
CA ALA A 271 -14.65 -2.14 -17.61
C ALA A 271 -15.27 -3.30 -16.81
N ARG A 272 -15.63 -3.03 -15.53
CA ARG A 272 -16.28 -3.96 -14.59
C ARG A 272 -17.62 -3.40 -14.09
N PRO A 273 -18.68 -3.48 -14.89
CA PRO A 273 -19.99 -2.92 -14.52
C PRO A 273 -20.65 -3.58 -13.30
N ASP A 274 -20.16 -4.75 -12.92
CA ASP A 274 -20.56 -5.47 -11.71
C ASP A 274 -19.86 -4.96 -10.43
N ALA A 275 -18.81 -4.15 -10.56
CA ALA A 275 -18.07 -3.61 -9.43
C ALA A 275 -18.72 -2.32 -8.90
N PRO A 276 -19.17 -2.28 -7.63
CA PRO A 276 -19.60 -1.03 -7.01
C PRO A 276 -18.43 -0.05 -6.87
N LEU A 277 -18.73 1.25 -7.05
CA LEU A 277 -17.82 2.35 -6.77
C LEU A 277 -18.31 3.14 -5.56
N VAL A 278 -17.47 3.24 -4.55
CA VAL A 278 -17.66 4.15 -3.42
C VAL A 278 -16.67 5.30 -3.55
N THR A 279 -17.19 6.49 -3.82
CA THR A 279 -16.41 7.72 -3.90
C THR A 279 -16.36 8.41 -2.55
N LEU A 280 -15.16 8.76 -2.08
CA LEU A 280 -14.92 9.48 -0.84
C LEU A 280 -14.60 10.94 -1.17
N ASP A 281 -15.60 11.80 -1.19
CA ASP A 281 -15.46 13.23 -1.49
C ASP A 281 -14.60 13.92 -0.44
N GLY A 282 -13.70 14.82 -0.88
CA GLY A 282 -12.78 15.57 -0.03
C GLY A 282 -11.60 14.73 0.50
N VAL A 283 -11.33 13.57 -0.09
CA VAL A 283 -10.30 12.62 0.32
C VAL A 283 -9.31 12.45 -0.84
N GLY A 284 -8.02 12.50 -0.53
CA GLY A 284 -6.94 12.36 -1.49
C GLY A 284 -6.43 10.93 -1.63
N HIS A 285 -5.11 10.81 -1.78
CA HIS A 285 -4.44 9.55 -2.14
C HIS A 285 -4.39 8.52 -1.00
N TYR A 286 -4.46 8.95 0.26
CA TYR A 286 -4.39 8.06 1.44
C TYR A 286 -5.72 8.02 2.20
N PRO A 287 -6.79 7.45 1.62
CA PRO A 287 -8.12 7.48 2.25
C PRO A 287 -8.16 6.81 3.63
N MET A 288 -7.32 5.80 3.88
CA MET A 288 -7.18 5.15 5.17
C MET A 288 -6.59 6.06 6.26
N VAL A 289 -5.87 7.14 5.87
CA VAL A 289 -5.28 8.12 6.79
C VAL A 289 -6.14 9.38 6.86
N GLU A 290 -6.64 9.86 5.72
CA GLU A 290 -7.37 11.12 5.60
C GLU A 290 -8.81 11.04 6.11
N ALA A 291 -9.44 9.87 5.96
CA ALA A 291 -10.84 9.64 6.37
C ALA A 291 -11.03 8.19 6.88
N PRO A 292 -10.33 7.78 7.96
CA PRO A 292 -10.23 6.39 8.36
C PRO A 292 -11.57 5.70 8.61
N GLU A 293 -12.52 6.36 9.27
CA GLU A 293 -13.83 5.78 9.57
C GLU A 293 -14.66 5.57 8.29
N ARG A 294 -14.66 6.56 7.37
CA ARG A 294 -15.37 6.47 6.09
C ARG A 294 -14.77 5.39 5.21
N PHE A 295 -13.44 5.33 5.15
CA PHE A 295 -12.72 4.32 4.37
C PHE A 295 -12.97 2.91 4.92
N ALA A 296 -12.79 2.71 6.24
CA ALA A 296 -13.02 1.41 6.86
C ALA A 296 -14.46 0.93 6.67
N GLY A 297 -15.46 1.81 6.83
CA GLY A 297 -16.87 1.49 6.57
C GLY A 297 -17.10 1.03 5.13
N ALA A 298 -16.61 1.80 4.15
CA ALA A 298 -16.75 1.47 2.74
C ALA A 298 -16.07 0.13 2.36
N VAL A 299 -14.88 -0.14 2.91
CA VAL A 299 -14.16 -1.41 2.70
C VAL A 299 -14.92 -2.58 3.32
N LEU A 300 -15.38 -2.45 4.57
CA LEU A 300 -16.10 -3.52 5.25
C LEU A 300 -17.44 -3.83 4.58
N ASP A 301 -18.17 -2.83 4.12
CA ASP A 301 -19.41 -3.01 3.33
C ASP A 301 -19.11 -3.74 2.01
N ALA A 302 -18.00 -3.43 1.37
CA ALA A 302 -17.57 -4.08 0.13
C ALA A 302 -17.09 -5.53 0.32
N LEU A 303 -16.72 -5.91 1.54
CA LEU A 303 -16.21 -7.25 1.89
C LEU A 303 -17.30 -8.19 2.46
N GLN A 304 -18.56 -7.73 2.52
CA GLN A 304 -19.72 -8.56 2.89
C GLN A 304 -20.20 -9.38 1.70
#